data_a2a17f477b128f0535b9d148a96baafb
#
_entry.id   a2a17f477b128f0535b9d148a96baafb
#
_cell.length_a   1.000
_cell.length_b   1.000
_cell.length_c   1.000
_cell.angle_alpha   90.00
_cell.angle_beta   90.00
_cell.angle_gamma   90.00
#
_symmetry.space_group_name_H-M   'P 1'
#
loop_
_entity.id
_entity.type
_entity.pdbx_description
1 polymer ?
#
loop_
_entity_poly.entity_id
_entity_poly.type
_entity_poly.pdbx_seq_one_letter_code
_entity_poly.pdbx_strand_id
1 'polypeptide(L)'
;MSKVIIFTNENGNVSVCVPTGELPIEAVLAKDAPNHAIIVDSSELPEADNDFFNSWELIDGVVSVNLDKAKAQTKDRLRAERAPLLAAQDVAFQRALEEGKDTSAIVAEKQRLRDITNLVDTCASTEELRGLSV
;
A
#
# COMPACT_ATOMS: atom_id res chain seq x y z
N MET A 1 -26.16 -8.18 4.22
CA MET A 1 -24.86 -7.51 4.18
C MET A 1 -24.49 -7.00 5.55
N SER A 2 -23.20 -7.03 5.85
CA SER A 2 -22.75 -6.73 7.20
C SER A 2 -22.55 -5.22 7.41
N LYS A 3 -22.91 -4.75 8.58
CA LYS A 3 -22.63 -3.39 9.00
C LYS A 3 -21.30 -3.36 9.76
N VAL A 4 -20.52 -2.33 9.53
CA VAL A 4 -19.24 -2.11 10.21
C VAL A 4 -19.16 -0.68 10.71
N ILE A 5 -18.28 -0.45 11.67
CA ILE A 5 -18.02 0.87 12.22
C ILE A 5 -16.68 1.36 11.66
N ILE A 6 -16.66 2.57 11.11
CA ILE A 6 -15.45 3.15 10.54
C ILE A 6 -15.17 4.52 11.16
N PHE A 7 -13.90 4.86 11.25
CA PHE A 7 -13.45 6.16 11.75
C PHE A 7 -12.02 6.42 11.30
N THR A 8 -11.64 7.69 11.31
CA THR A 8 -10.24 8.08 11.08
C THR A 8 -9.48 7.97 12.39
N ASN A 9 -8.41 7.19 12.42
CA ASN A 9 -7.59 7.01 13.62
C ASN A 9 -6.55 8.13 13.77
N GLU A 10 -5.76 8.05 14.86
CA GLU A 10 -4.74 9.05 15.19
C GLU A 10 -3.69 9.24 14.11
N ASN A 11 -3.44 8.21 13.29
CA ASN A 11 -2.46 8.25 12.21
C ASN A 11 -3.03 8.80 10.89
N GLY A 12 -4.31 9.19 10.87
CA GLY A 12 -4.98 9.69 9.68
C GLY A 12 -5.48 8.57 8.75
N ASN A 13 -5.41 7.33 9.18
CA ASN A 13 -5.88 6.18 8.42
C ASN A 13 -7.30 5.78 8.85
N VAL A 14 -7.97 4.99 8.01
CA VAL A 14 -9.30 4.46 8.33
C VAL A 14 -9.15 3.22 9.20
N SER A 15 -9.86 3.19 10.32
CA SER A 15 -10.01 2.00 11.14
C SER A 15 -11.40 1.43 10.92
N VAL A 16 -11.48 0.10 10.82
CA VAL A 16 -12.73 -0.64 10.62
C VAL A 16 -12.93 -1.58 11.81
N CYS A 17 -14.05 -1.39 12.50
CA CYS A 17 -14.45 -2.29 13.58
C CYS A 17 -15.56 -3.20 13.09
N VAL A 18 -15.31 -4.51 13.13
CA VAL A 18 -16.27 -5.53 12.73
C VAL A 18 -16.88 -6.13 14.00
N PRO A 19 -18.16 -5.85 14.31
CA PRO A 19 -18.79 -6.38 15.51
C PRO A 19 -18.89 -7.91 15.47
N THR A 20 -18.73 -8.55 16.62
CA THR A 20 -18.80 -10.02 16.73
C THR A 20 -20.22 -10.57 16.68
N GLY A 21 -21.23 -9.71 16.80
CA GLY A 21 -22.63 -10.10 16.85
C GLY A 21 -23.16 -10.36 18.26
N GLU A 22 -22.32 -10.26 19.27
CA GLU A 22 -22.73 -10.43 20.68
C GLU A 22 -23.58 -9.26 21.19
N LEU A 23 -23.31 -8.06 20.67
CA LEU A 23 -24.03 -6.86 21.00
C LEU A 23 -24.54 -6.18 19.73
N PRO A 24 -25.65 -5.42 19.81
CA PRO A 24 -26.07 -4.58 18.68
C PRO A 24 -24.95 -3.63 18.27
N ILE A 25 -24.83 -3.35 16.98
CA ILE A 25 -23.76 -2.49 16.45
C ILE A 25 -23.80 -1.08 17.09
N GLU A 26 -24.98 -0.56 17.38
CA GLU A 26 -25.16 0.74 18.02
C GLU A 26 -24.56 0.75 19.44
N ALA A 27 -24.64 -0.36 20.15
CA ALA A 27 -24.03 -0.50 21.47
C ALA A 27 -22.51 -0.55 21.39
N VAL A 28 -21.97 -1.23 20.36
CA VAL A 28 -20.52 -1.27 20.10
C VAL A 28 -20.03 0.13 19.73
N LEU A 29 -20.77 0.84 18.89
CA LEU A 29 -20.45 2.22 18.50
C LEU A 29 -20.35 3.13 19.72
N ALA A 30 -21.33 3.05 20.62
CA ALA A 30 -21.37 3.92 21.82
C ALA A 30 -20.27 3.58 22.83
N LYS A 31 -19.88 2.31 22.93
CA LYS A 31 -18.95 1.83 23.95
C LYS A 31 -17.49 1.86 23.50
N ASP A 32 -17.22 1.35 22.33
CA ASP A 32 -15.85 1.01 21.89
C ASP A 32 -15.29 1.92 20.77
N ALA A 33 -16.13 2.80 20.22
CA ALA A 33 -15.73 3.64 19.09
C ALA A 33 -15.66 5.12 19.48
N PRO A 34 -14.82 5.92 18.79
CA PRO A 34 -14.78 7.37 18.98
C PRO A 34 -16.11 8.04 18.60
N ASN A 35 -16.34 9.23 19.12
CA ASN A 35 -17.58 9.98 18.86
C ASN A 35 -17.81 10.30 17.38
N HIS A 36 -16.75 10.40 16.59
CA HIS A 36 -16.83 10.70 15.15
C HIS A 36 -17.00 9.46 14.28
N ALA A 37 -17.01 8.26 14.87
CA ALA A 37 -17.18 7.01 14.13
C ALA A 37 -18.60 6.90 13.56
N ILE A 38 -18.71 6.25 12.40
CA ILE A 38 -19.99 6.04 11.73
C ILE A 38 -20.21 4.57 11.39
N ILE A 39 -21.46 4.20 11.20
CA ILE A 39 -21.86 2.86 10.78
C ILE A 39 -22.13 2.89 9.28
N VAL A 40 -21.48 1.98 8.54
CA VAL A 40 -21.70 1.81 7.11
C VAL A 40 -21.88 0.33 6.79
N ASP A 41 -22.44 0.05 5.62
CA ASP A 41 -22.47 -1.30 5.09
C ASP A 41 -21.08 -1.66 4.56
N SER A 42 -20.62 -2.89 4.83
CA SER A 42 -19.30 -3.34 4.40
C SER A 42 -19.13 -3.30 2.88
N SER A 43 -20.23 -3.35 2.12
CA SER A 43 -20.20 -3.24 0.66
C SER A 43 -19.80 -1.84 0.17
N GLU A 44 -19.85 -0.82 1.03
CA GLU A 44 -19.42 0.54 0.69
C GLU A 44 -17.91 0.74 0.79
N LEU A 45 -17.19 -0.26 1.33
CA LEU A 45 -15.74 -0.21 1.46
C LEU A 45 -15.07 -0.61 0.14
N PRO A 46 -13.90 -0.03 -0.19
CA PRO A 46 -13.17 -0.40 -1.41
C PRO A 46 -12.45 -1.75 -1.25
N GLU A 47 -13.21 -2.84 -1.20
CA GLU A 47 -12.69 -4.19 -0.96
C GLU A 47 -11.73 -4.65 -2.06
N ALA A 48 -11.92 -4.21 -3.31
CA ALA A 48 -11.01 -4.52 -4.40
C ALA A 48 -9.60 -3.95 -4.17
N ASP A 49 -9.50 -2.90 -3.33
CA ASP A 49 -8.25 -2.25 -2.98
C ASP A 49 -7.84 -2.52 -1.53
N ASN A 50 -8.21 -3.68 -1.00
CA ASN A 50 -7.89 -4.06 0.36
C ASN A 50 -6.37 -4.14 0.61
N ASP A 51 -5.58 -4.44 -0.40
CA ASP A 51 -4.12 -4.39 -0.36
C ASP A 51 -3.56 -2.97 -0.16
N PHE A 52 -4.37 -1.95 -0.42
CA PHE A 52 -4.06 -0.55 -0.15
C PHE A 52 -4.80 0.00 1.08
N PHE A 53 -5.15 -0.86 2.02
CA PHE A 53 -5.89 -0.47 3.23
C PHE A 53 -5.24 0.70 3.98
N ASN A 54 -3.92 0.73 4.07
CA ASN A 54 -3.18 1.81 4.73
C ASN A 54 -3.26 3.15 3.99
N SER A 55 -3.80 3.14 2.78
CA SER A 55 -3.99 4.33 1.94
C SER A 55 -5.45 4.77 1.85
N TRP A 56 -6.35 4.10 2.58
CA TRP A 56 -7.76 4.49 2.63
C TRP A 56 -7.93 5.79 3.41
N GLU A 57 -8.90 6.60 2.97
CA GLU A 57 -9.30 7.82 3.68
C GLU A 57 -10.82 7.89 3.77
N LEU A 58 -11.30 8.54 4.81
CA LEU A 58 -12.72 8.75 5.07
C LEU A 58 -13.02 10.24 4.91
N ILE A 59 -13.80 10.57 3.87
CA ILE A 59 -14.20 11.95 3.57
C ILE A 59 -15.71 11.95 3.37
N ASP A 60 -16.41 12.80 4.14
CA ASP A 60 -17.87 12.98 4.04
C ASP A 60 -18.65 11.66 4.14
N GLY A 61 -18.20 10.76 5.00
CA GLY A 61 -18.84 9.46 5.21
C GLY A 61 -18.50 8.40 4.16
N VAL A 62 -17.62 8.69 3.23
CA VAL A 62 -17.23 7.77 2.14
C VAL A 62 -15.76 7.36 2.29
N VAL A 63 -15.50 6.06 2.25
CA VAL A 63 -14.15 5.52 2.26
C VAL A 63 -13.68 5.37 0.82
N SER A 64 -12.52 5.93 0.54
CA SER A 64 -11.87 5.82 -0.77
C SER A 64 -10.37 5.65 -0.60
N VAL A 65 -9.69 5.22 -1.66
CA VAL A 65 -8.23 5.11 -1.65
C VAL A 65 -7.64 6.47 -2.00
N ASN A 66 -6.74 6.96 -1.15
CA ASN A 66 -5.94 8.13 -1.46
C ASN A 66 -4.81 7.69 -2.40
N LEU A 67 -4.85 8.13 -3.65
CA LEU A 67 -3.88 7.67 -4.66
C LEU A 67 -2.44 8.07 -4.30
N ASP A 68 -2.23 9.24 -3.74
CA ASP A 68 -0.88 9.68 -3.34
C ASP A 68 -0.30 8.79 -2.24
N LYS A 69 -1.12 8.40 -1.26
CA LYS A 69 -0.73 7.44 -0.23
C LYS A 69 -0.48 6.06 -0.82
N ALA A 70 -1.31 5.62 -1.77
CA ALA A 70 -1.13 4.35 -2.45
C ALA A 70 0.18 4.33 -3.25
N LYS A 71 0.53 5.43 -3.89
CA LYS A 71 1.82 5.58 -4.58
C LYS A 71 2.99 5.48 -3.60
N ALA A 72 2.92 6.14 -2.47
CA ALA A 72 3.96 6.06 -1.44
C ALA A 72 4.10 4.63 -0.91
N GLN A 73 2.99 3.94 -0.65
CA GLN A 73 2.97 2.55 -0.23
C GLN A 73 3.62 1.64 -1.29
N THR A 74 3.32 1.86 -2.56
CA THR A 74 3.90 1.09 -3.68
C THR A 74 5.40 1.33 -3.80
N LYS A 75 5.85 2.58 -3.64
CA LYS A 75 7.29 2.89 -3.65
C LYS A 75 8.03 2.14 -2.55
N ASP A 76 7.46 2.09 -1.35
CA ASP A 76 8.06 1.35 -0.23
C ASP A 76 8.13 -0.15 -0.52
N ARG A 77 7.08 -0.71 -1.10
CA ARG A 77 7.06 -2.11 -1.53
C ARG A 77 8.17 -2.40 -2.56
N LEU A 78 8.26 -1.57 -3.59
CA LEU A 78 9.27 -1.74 -4.63
C LEU A 78 10.70 -1.57 -4.10
N ARG A 79 10.91 -0.63 -3.18
CA ARG A 79 12.22 -0.47 -2.51
C ARG A 79 12.61 -1.72 -1.74
N ALA A 80 11.65 -2.31 -1.01
CA ALA A 80 11.89 -3.54 -0.27
C ALA A 80 12.19 -4.73 -1.21
N GLU A 81 11.43 -4.83 -2.30
CA GLU A 81 11.63 -5.91 -3.28
C GLU A 81 12.95 -5.79 -4.04
N ARG A 82 13.37 -4.56 -4.38
CA ARG A 82 14.60 -4.35 -5.14
C ARG A 82 15.88 -4.46 -4.31
N ALA A 83 15.79 -4.25 -2.99
CA ALA A 83 16.98 -4.22 -2.13
C ALA A 83 17.86 -5.47 -2.27
N PRO A 84 17.33 -6.73 -2.16
CA PRO A 84 18.15 -7.91 -2.35
C PRO A 84 18.66 -8.07 -3.78
N LEU A 85 17.89 -7.59 -4.77
CA LEU A 85 18.30 -7.67 -6.18
C LEU A 85 19.45 -6.70 -6.45
N LEU A 86 19.41 -5.48 -5.90
CA LEU A 86 20.53 -4.53 -6.00
C LEU A 86 21.77 -5.08 -5.32
N ALA A 87 21.64 -5.68 -4.15
CA ALA A 87 22.76 -6.30 -3.44
C ALA A 87 23.40 -7.42 -4.27
N ALA A 88 22.58 -8.25 -4.92
CA ALA A 88 23.07 -9.30 -5.81
C ALA A 88 23.82 -8.71 -7.01
N GLN A 89 23.35 -7.63 -7.58
CA GLN A 89 24.01 -6.94 -8.69
C GLN A 89 25.33 -6.29 -8.25
N ASP A 90 25.41 -5.79 -7.03
CA ASP A 90 26.67 -5.24 -6.48
C ASP A 90 27.73 -6.32 -6.38
N VAL A 91 27.37 -7.53 -5.94
CA VAL A 91 28.26 -8.68 -5.89
C VAL A 91 28.69 -9.09 -7.32
N ALA A 92 27.74 -9.16 -8.24
CA ALA A 92 28.03 -9.50 -9.65
C ALA A 92 28.98 -8.48 -10.29
N PHE A 93 28.77 -7.19 -9.99
CA PHE A 93 29.65 -6.11 -10.46
C PHE A 93 31.07 -6.28 -9.96
N GLN A 94 31.23 -6.54 -8.67
CA GLN A 94 32.55 -6.75 -8.05
C GLN A 94 33.27 -7.94 -8.67
N ARG A 95 32.57 -9.05 -8.85
CA ARG A 95 33.15 -10.26 -9.49
C ARG A 95 33.57 -10.00 -10.93
N ALA A 96 32.73 -9.28 -11.69
CA ALA A 96 33.05 -8.94 -13.08
C ALA A 96 34.31 -8.08 -13.16
N LEU A 97 34.50 -7.11 -12.25
CA LEU A 97 35.69 -6.29 -12.17
C LEU A 97 36.94 -7.15 -11.89
N GLU A 98 36.83 -8.07 -10.93
CA GLU A 98 37.95 -8.96 -10.54
C GLU A 98 38.35 -9.90 -11.69
N GLU A 99 37.37 -10.31 -12.50
CA GLU A 99 37.59 -11.22 -13.64
C GLU A 99 37.90 -10.50 -14.96
N GLY A 100 37.87 -9.16 -14.94
CA GLY A 100 38.10 -8.36 -16.15
C GLY A 100 36.98 -8.46 -17.18
N LYS A 101 35.74 -8.79 -16.74
CA LYS A 101 34.58 -8.93 -17.61
C LYS A 101 33.85 -7.59 -17.79
N ASP A 102 33.07 -7.50 -18.88
CA ASP A 102 32.22 -6.34 -19.15
C ASP A 102 31.14 -6.20 -18.07
N THR A 103 30.95 -4.99 -17.58
CA THR A 103 29.98 -4.66 -16.51
C THR A 103 28.75 -3.93 -17.04
N SER A 104 28.65 -3.68 -18.35
CA SER A 104 27.59 -2.86 -18.94
C SER A 104 26.18 -3.37 -18.63
N ALA A 105 25.95 -4.68 -18.75
CA ALA A 105 24.65 -5.29 -18.48
C ALA A 105 24.26 -5.17 -16.99
N ILE A 106 25.26 -5.31 -16.11
CA ILE A 106 25.05 -5.20 -14.65
C ILE A 106 24.68 -3.76 -14.29
N VAL A 107 25.40 -2.78 -14.85
CA VAL A 107 25.12 -1.35 -14.62
C VAL A 107 23.72 -0.99 -15.11
N ALA A 108 23.32 -1.50 -16.29
CA ALA A 108 21.98 -1.27 -16.84
C ALA A 108 20.89 -1.84 -15.94
N GLU A 109 21.07 -3.05 -15.41
CA GLU A 109 20.12 -3.68 -14.50
C GLU A 109 20.02 -2.93 -13.15
N LYS A 110 21.14 -2.48 -12.62
CA LYS A 110 21.14 -1.65 -11.40
C LYS A 110 20.36 -0.35 -11.62
N GLN A 111 20.55 0.29 -12.77
CA GLN A 111 19.83 1.51 -13.11
C GLN A 111 18.34 1.26 -13.24
N ARG A 112 17.94 0.17 -13.91
CA ARG A 112 16.53 -0.22 -14.03
C ARG A 112 15.88 -0.40 -12.63
N LEU A 113 16.58 -1.09 -11.73
CA LEU A 113 16.09 -1.32 -10.36
C LEU A 113 15.95 -0.01 -9.58
N ARG A 114 16.90 0.91 -9.75
CA ARG A 114 16.83 2.23 -9.09
C ARG A 114 15.67 3.06 -9.62
N ASP A 115 15.40 2.98 -10.92
CA ASP A 115 14.39 3.80 -11.58
C ASP A 115 12.97 3.23 -11.46
N ILE A 116 12.80 2.01 -10.95
CA ILE A 116 11.48 1.35 -10.88
C ILE A 116 10.46 2.21 -10.13
N THR A 117 10.87 2.92 -9.10
CA THR A 117 9.98 3.78 -8.33
C THR A 117 9.48 4.99 -9.11
N ASN A 118 10.18 5.39 -10.17
CA ASN A 118 9.75 6.50 -11.03
C ASN A 118 8.48 6.14 -11.81
N LEU A 119 8.26 4.86 -12.10
CA LEU A 119 7.06 4.40 -12.79
C LEU A 119 5.80 4.61 -11.95
N VAL A 120 5.93 4.64 -10.63
CA VAL A 120 4.82 4.87 -9.70
C VAL A 120 4.17 6.21 -9.98
N ASP A 121 4.97 7.24 -10.25
CA ASP A 121 4.47 8.60 -10.47
C ASP A 121 3.64 8.73 -11.76
N THR A 122 3.78 7.79 -12.70
CA THR A 122 3.01 7.76 -13.94
C THR A 122 1.69 7.01 -13.83
N CYS A 123 1.48 6.29 -12.72
CA CYS A 123 0.27 5.51 -12.51
C CYS A 123 -0.92 6.40 -12.17
N ALA A 124 -2.09 6.10 -12.72
CA ALA A 124 -3.33 6.84 -12.49
C ALA A 124 -4.35 6.06 -11.65
N SER A 125 -4.08 4.80 -11.31
CA SER A 125 -5.00 3.95 -10.57
C SER A 125 -4.25 2.95 -9.68
N THR A 126 -4.97 2.40 -8.70
CA THR A 126 -4.44 1.33 -7.84
C THR A 126 -4.13 0.06 -8.62
N GLU A 127 -4.92 -0.22 -9.66
CA GLU A 127 -4.69 -1.37 -10.54
C GLU A 127 -3.34 -1.28 -11.24
N GLU A 128 -2.99 -0.10 -11.78
CA GLU A 128 -1.70 0.15 -12.38
C GLU A 128 -0.56 0.00 -11.37
N LEU A 129 -0.74 0.53 -10.15
CA LEU A 129 0.25 0.40 -9.08
C LEU A 129 0.49 -1.05 -8.71
N ARG A 130 -0.59 -1.83 -8.60
CA ARG A 130 -0.53 -3.26 -8.26
C ARG A 130 0.24 -4.06 -9.30
N GLY A 131 0.16 -3.64 -10.55
CA GLY A 131 0.85 -4.30 -11.67
C GLY A 131 2.35 -4.06 -11.73
N LEU A 132 2.88 -3.10 -10.97
CA LEU A 132 4.32 -2.82 -10.95
C LEU A 132 5.08 -3.86 -10.15
N SER A 133 6.22 -4.31 -10.68
CA SER A 133 7.13 -5.24 -10.02
C SER A 133 8.58 -4.98 -10.44
N VAL A 134 9.50 -5.45 -9.63
CA VAL A 134 10.94 -5.35 -9.91
C VAL A 134 11.43 -6.33 -10.97
#